data_befe179eac7f459ea46cc5b3c91ec61f
#
_entry.id   befe179eac7f459ea46cc5b3c91ec61f
#
_cell.length_a   1.000
_cell.length_b   1.000
_cell.length_c   1.000
_cell.angle_alpha   90.00
_cell.angle_beta   90.00
_cell.angle_gamma   90.00
#
_symmetry.space_group_name_H-M   'P 1'
#
loop_
_entity.id
_entity.type
_entity.pdbx_description
1 polymer ?
#
loop_
_entity_poly.entity_id
_entity_poly.type
_entity_poly.pdbx_seq_one_letter_code
_entity_poly.pdbx_strand_id
1 'polypeptide(L)'
;MTNWRPSRQGVVIGCILGTAWATAWLAIAGAQCRVVEAGFWFEDVAFSSGKLGGPITRQEMETLVSIARAEVRDAFTGLNIQFTDRRDTAYRVRVVQELRDQRFRRLVYIPAETRAASGLGGQGIVSFSWLASSAVVYAPEDADRATMIEAIARGIGRTAVHEFVHVLLPHVPIHDSKDIRSYEYHSAARREQYFGDMRWDLARPLLQERLGPCADGRSS
;
A
#
# COMPACT_ATOMS: atom_id res chain seq x y z
N MET A 1 85.11 18.86 -8.37
CA MET A 1 85.40 17.43 -8.12
C MET A 1 85.02 17.10 -6.71
N THR A 2 83.83 16.60 -6.47
CA THR A 2 83.42 16.18 -5.15
C THR A 2 82.58 14.91 -5.32
N ASN A 3 83.13 13.82 -4.82
CA ASN A 3 82.60 12.48 -4.81
C ASN A 3 81.41 12.38 -3.79
N TRP A 4 80.29 11.98 -4.26
CA TRP A 4 79.17 11.62 -3.38
C TRP A 4 78.91 10.10 -3.47
N ARG A 5 78.97 9.42 -2.30
CA ARG A 5 78.66 8.01 -2.15
C ARG A 5 77.20 7.88 -1.56
N PRO A 6 76.36 7.03 -2.12
CA PRO A 6 75.09 6.75 -1.51
C PRO A 6 75.21 5.64 -0.46
N SER A 7 74.64 5.90 0.71
CA SER A 7 74.47 4.89 1.80
C SER A 7 73.27 3.96 1.52
N ARG A 8 73.55 2.67 1.63
CA ARG A 8 72.48 1.61 1.63
C ARG A 8 71.78 1.62 2.96
N GLN A 9 70.51 2.01 3.02
CA GLN A 9 69.62 1.65 4.10
C GLN A 9 68.63 0.61 3.58
N GLY A 10 68.71 -0.60 4.15
CA GLY A 10 67.78 -1.69 3.89
C GLY A 10 66.46 -1.41 4.58
N VAL A 11 65.41 -1.41 3.79
CA VAL A 11 64.01 -1.36 4.31
C VAL A 11 63.50 -2.78 4.39
N VAL A 12 63.30 -3.24 5.61
CA VAL A 12 62.56 -4.48 5.91
C VAL A 12 61.07 -4.10 5.85
N ILE A 13 60.39 -4.49 4.75
CA ILE A 13 58.97 -4.41 4.68
C ILE A 13 58.41 -5.74 5.18
N GLY A 14 57.98 -5.72 6.44
CA GLY A 14 57.27 -6.84 7.08
C GLY A 14 55.89 -6.98 6.49
N CYS A 15 55.54 -8.19 6.08
CA CYS A 15 54.22 -8.63 5.68
C CYS A 15 53.21 -8.48 6.82
N ILE A 16 52.31 -7.50 6.74
CA ILE A 16 51.06 -7.45 7.48
C ILE A 16 49.94 -7.18 6.45
N LEU A 17 49.61 -8.20 5.68
CA LEU A 17 48.43 -8.23 4.82
C LEU A 17 47.79 -9.62 4.98
N GLY A 18 46.96 -9.81 5.97
CA GLY A 18 46.39 -11.15 6.13
C GLY A 18 45.16 -11.29 7.04
N THR A 19 44.58 -10.24 7.58
CA THR A 19 43.44 -10.43 8.51
C THR A 19 42.23 -9.50 8.35
N ALA A 20 42.18 -8.67 7.30
CA ALA A 20 41.09 -7.69 7.11
C ALA A 20 39.93 -8.18 6.23
N TRP A 21 39.99 -9.38 5.67
CA TRP A 21 38.95 -9.87 4.73
C TRP A 21 37.92 -10.84 5.36
N ALA A 22 38.11 -11.28 6.59
CA ALA A 22 37.21 -12.25 7.22
C ALA A 22 36.02 -11.61 7.97
N THR A 23 36.05 -10.30 8.24
CA THR A 23 34.98 -9.62 9.01
C THR A 23 33.89 -8.96 8.16
N ALA A 24 34.12 -8.82 6.85
CA ALA A 24 33.12 -8.20 5.95
C ALA A 24 31.99 -9.15 5.52
N TRP A 25 32.13 -10.46 5.71
CA TRP A 25 31.12 -11.45 5.30
C TRP A 25 30.09 -11.79 6.36
N LEU A 26 30.27 -11.38 7.61
CA LEU A 26 29.32 -11.63 8.69
C LEU A 26 28.26 -10.54 8.87
N ALA A 27 28.38 -9.41 8.17
CA ALA A 27 27.41 -8.32 8.25
C ALA A 27 26.21 -8.48 7.28
N ILE A 28 26.23 -9.47 6.38
CA ILE A 28 25.16 -9.69 5.39
C ILE A 28 24.09 -10.70 5.89
N ALA A 29 24.38 -11.43 6.96
CA ALA A 29 23.52 -12.50 7.46
C ALA A 29 22.43 -12.06 8.45
N GLY A 30 22.09 -10.78 8.49
CA GLY A 30 21.12 -10.27 9.45
C GLY A 30 20.27 -9.10 8.95
N ALA A 31 19.94 -9.02 7.68
CA ALA A 31 18.81 -8.19 7.25
C ALA A 31 17.55 -8.83 7.83
N GLN A 32 17.31 -8.59 9.13
CA GLN A 32 16.04 -8.91 9.76
C GLN A 32 14.97 -8.30 8.86
N CYS A 33 14.12 -9.17 8.31
CA CYS A 33 12.95 -8.83 7.55
C CYS A 33 12.08 -7.88 8.39
N ARG A 34 12.30 -6.56 8.26
CA ARG A 34 11.58 -5.57 9.03
C ARG A 34 10.17 -5.48 8.49
N VAL A 35 9.21 -5.97 9.26
CA VAL A 35 7.80 -5.81 8.93
C VAL A 35 7.47 -4.32 8.84
N VAL A 36 6.93 -3.89 7.72
CA VAL A 36 6.43 -2.52 7.54
C VAL A 36 5.05 -2.43 8.18
N GLU A 37 4.88 -1.51 9.12
CA GLU A 37 3.59 -1.26 9.72
C GLU A 37 2.83 -0.18 8.92
N ALA A 38 1.59 -0.49 8.52
CA ALA A 38 0.72 0.40 7.74
C ALA A 38 -0.63 0.59 8.43
N GLY A 39 -1.08 1.84 8.54
CA GLY A 39 -2.35 2.18 9.18
C GLY A 39 -3.51 2.18 8.18
N PHE A 40 -4.60 1.47 8.51
CA PHE A 40 -5.85 1.52 7.76
C PHE A 40 -7.06 1.65 8.69
N TRP A 41 -7.74 2.79 8.63
CA TRP A 41 -8.88 3.07 9.51
C TRP A 41 -9.99 3.84 8.82
N PHE A 42 -11.16 3.77 9.41
CA PHE A 42 -12.33 4.55 9.03
C PHE A 42 -12.51 5.70 10.02
N GLU A 43 -12.85 6.87 9.51
CA GLU A 43 -13.41 7.95 10.31
C GLU A 43 -14.91 7.70 10.56
N ASP A 44 -15.59 8.64 11.21
CA ASP A 44 -17.04 8.56 11.36
C ASP A 44 -17.70 8.75 9.99
N VAL A 45 -18.24 7.67 9.44
CA VAL A 45 -18.83 7.63 8.09
C VAL A 45 -20.22 6.99 8.14
N ALA A 46 -21.11 7.48 7.28
CA ALA A 46 -22.47 6.97 7.15
C ALA A 46 -22.92 7.01 5.68
N PHE A 47 -23.84 6.13 5.32
CA PHE A 47 -24.43 6.12 3.99
C PHE A 47 -25.87 5.62 4.03
N SER A 48 -26.69 6.20 3.17
CA SER A 48 -28.08 5.80 2.96
C SER A 48 -28.44 5.97 1.50
N SER A 49 -29.17 5.02 0.95
CA SER A 49 -29.74 5.13 -0.39
C SER A 49 -31.07 4.38 -0.47
N GLY A 50 -31.93 4.81 -1.40
CA GLY A 50 -33.22 4.13 -1.66
C GLY A 50 -33.01 2.69 -2.14
N LYS A 51 -31.99 2.42 -2.95
CA LYS A 51 -31.71 1.05 -3.45
C LYS A 51 -31.23 0.12 -2.33
N LEU A 52 -30.57 0.66 -1.28
CA LEU A 52 -30.28 -0.10 -0.05
C LEU A 52 -31.50 -0.28 0.87
N GLY A 53 -32.60 0.41 0.61
CA GLY A 53 -33.76 0.39 1.52
C GLY A 53 -33.54 1.19 2.80
N GLY A 54 -32.56 2.10 2.86
CA GLY A 54 -32.32 2.94 4.02
C GLY A 54 -30.82 3.05 4.40
N PRO A 55 -30.53 3.59 5.61
CA PRO A 55 -29.18 3.76 6.10
C PRO A 55 -28.49 2.43 6.40
N ILE A 56 -27.16 2.41 6.26
CA ILE A 56 -26.31 1.31 6.73
C ILE A 56 -26.39 1.28 8.26
N THR A 57 -26.75 0.14 8.82
CA THR A 57 -26.82 -0.06 10.27
C THR A 57 -25.42 -0.20 10.87
N ARG A 58 -25.32 -0.08 12.19
CA ARG A 58 -24.03 -0.27 12.90
C ARG A 58 -23.43 -1.65 12.64
N GLN A 59 -24.24 -2.71 12.71
CA GLN A 59 -23.77 -4.08 12.48
C GLN A 59 -23.27 -4.28 11.04
N GLU A 60 -23.96 -3.72 10.05
CA GLU A 60 -23.54 -3.75 8.67
C GLU A 60 -22.23 -2.94 8.44
N MET A 61 -22.07 -1.83 9.14
CA MET A 61 -20.82 -1.05 9.10
C MET A 61 -19.66 -1.86 9.69
N GLU A 62 -19.85 -2.57 10.79
CA GLU A 62 -18.83 -3.46 11.36
C GLU A 62 -18.43 -4.56 10.38
N THR A 63 -19.40 -5.18 9.69
CA THR A 63 -19.19 -6.17 8.63
C THR A 63 -18.43 -5.56 7.45
N LEU A 64 -18.84 -4.39 6.97
CA LEU A 64 -18.22 -3.64 5.89
C LEU A 64 -16.75 -3.33 6.19
N VAL A 65 -16.45 -2.83 7.38
CA VAL A 65 -15.07 -2.54 7.81
C VAL A 65 -14.23 -3.81 7.85
N SER A 66 -14.80 -4.92 8.33
CA SER A 66 -14.12 -6.22 8.37
C SER A 66 -13.74 -6.71 6.98
N ILE A 67 -14.68 -6.66 6.02
CA ILE A 67 -14.44 -7.08 4.63
C ILE A 67 -13.42 -6.16 3.96
N ALA A 68 -13.53 -4.84 4.09
CA ALA A 68 -12.57 -3.91 3.52
C ALA A 68 -11.14 -4.14 4.04
N ARG A 69 -11.00 -4.45 5.34
CA ARG A 69 -9.71 -4.82 5.94
C ARG A 69 -9.18 -6.16 5.43
N ALA A 70 -10.06 -7.13 5.17
CA ALA A 70 -9.69 -8.41 4.58
C ALA A 70 -9.15 -8.21 3.16
N GLU A 71 -9.86 -7.46 2.29
CA GLU A 71 -9.41 -7.14 0.92
C GLU A 71 -7.99 -6.53 0.93
N VAL A 72 -7.72 -5.59 1.84
CA VAL A 72 -6.38 -5.00 1.96
C VAL A 72 -5.34 -6.06 2.37
N ARG A 73 -5.59 -6.85 3.41
CA ARG A 73 -4.65 -7.88 3.87
C ARG A 73 -4.38 -8.92 2.79
N ASP A 74 -5.43 -9.39 2.12
CA ASP A 74 -5.34 -10.44 1.10
C ASP A 74 -4.54 -9.98 -0.12
N ALA A 75 -4.72 -8.73 -0.55
CA ALA A 75 -3.95 -8.15 -1.64
C ALA A 75 -2.44 -8.12 -1.35
N PHE A 76 -2.04 -7.89 -0.10
CA PHE A 76 -0.63 -7.83 0.32
C PHE A 76 -0.09 -9.14 0.92
N THR A 77 -0.84 -10.25 0.80
CA THR A 77 -0.39 -11.56 1.30
C THR A 77 0.98 -11.94 0.72
N GLY A 78 1.88 -12.45 1.58
CA GLY A 78 3.24 -12.82 1.20
C GLY A 78 4.23 -11.66 1.10
N LEU A 79 3.85 -10.45 1.53
CA LEU A 79 4.74 -9.29 1.66
C LEU A 79 4.98 -8.96 3.15
N ASN A 80 6.12 -8.37 3.44
CA ASN A 80 6.49 -7.95 4.81
C ASN A 80 5.78 -6.66 5.23
N ILE A 81 4.46 -6.69 5.25
CA ILE A 81 3.62 -5.59 5.68
C ILE A 81 2.53 -6.08 6.63
N GLN A 82 2.31 -5.33 7.69
CA GLN A 82 1.25 -5.58 8.66
C GLN A 82 0.30 -4.38 8.71
N PHE A 83 -0.99 -4.64 8.53
CA PHE A 83 -2.00 -3.60 8.60
C PHE A 83 -2.60 -3.50 10.01
N THR A 84 -2.67 -2.28 10.53
CA THR A 84 -3.19 -1.94 11.85
C THR A 84 -4.21 -0.80 11.72
N ASP A 85 -4.90 -0.46 12.81
CA ASP A 85 -5.76 0.73 12.90
C ASP A 85 -5.03 1.96 13.45
N ARG A 86 -3.72 1.88 13.67
CA ARG A 86 -2.88 2.97 14.16
C ARG A 86 -2.83 4.11 13.14
N ARG A 87 -2.95 5.34 13.65
CA ARG A 87 -2.98 6.56 12.85
C ARG A 87 -1.61 7.23 12.69
N ASP A 88 -0.63 6.81 13.48
CA ASP A 88 0.71 7.37 13.58
C ASP A 88 1.78 6.61 12.78
N THR A 89 1.35 5.66 11.92
CA THR A 89 2.26 4.92 11.04
C THR A 89 2.78 5.79 9.88
N ALA A 90 3.97 5.47 9.36
CA ALA A 90 4.56 6.18 8.23
C ALA A 90 3.74 6.01 6.94
N TYR A 91 3.19 4.82 6.73
CA TYR A 91 2.32 4.48 5.60
C TYR A 91 0.90 4.34 6.10
N ARG A 92 -0.02 5.13 5.56
CA ARG A 92 -1.38 5.13 6.09
C ARG A 92 -2.43 5.46 5.03
N VAL A 93 -3.58 4.82 5.17
CA VAL A 93 -4.79 5.13 4.38
C VAL A 93 -5.96 5.30 5.34
N ARG A 94 -6.72 6.36 5.16
CA ARG A 94 -7.93 6.63 5.92
C ARG A 94 -9.15 6.74 5.03
N VAL A 95 -10.27 6.25 5.52
CA VAL A 95 -11.57 6.39 4.88
C VAL A 95 -12.31 7.56 5.53
N VAL A 96 -12.68 8.54 4.74
CA VAL A 96 -13.41 9.74 5.17
C VAL A 96 -14.78 9.76 4.53
N GLN A 97 -15.72 10.53 5.10
CA GLN A 97 -17.08 10.63 4.56
C GLN A 97 -17.10 11.07 3.10
N GLU A 98 -16.41 12.18 2.79
CA GLU A 98 -16.34 12.76 1.45
C GLU A 98 -14.94 13.32 1.19
N LEU A 99 -14.51 13.23 -0.05
CA LEU A 99 -13.27 13.82 -0.53
C LEU A 99 -13.57 14.72 -1.72
N ARG A 100 -13.05 15.95 -1.66
CA ARG A 100 -13.23 16.96 -2.69
C ARG A 100 -11.89 17.28 -3.32
N ASP A 101 -11.85 17.32 -4.65
CA ASP A 101 -10.67 17.79 -5.36
C ASP A 101 -10.53 19.32 -5.19
N GLN A 102 -9.53 19.73 -4.42
CA GLN A 102 -9.26 21.15 -4.16
C GLN A 102 -8.68 21.91 -5.35
N ARG A 103 -8.24 21.20 -6.40
CA ARG A 103 -7.67 21.81 -7.64
C ARG A 103 -8.73 22.46 -8.50
N PHE A 104 -9.99 22.09 -8.34
CA PHE A 104 -11.10 22.63 -9.12
C PHE A 104 -11.89 23.67 -8.33
N ARG A 105 -12.22 24.79 -8.96
CA ARG A 105 -13.13 25.80 -8.37
C ARG A 105 -14.56 25.27 -8.18
N ARG A 106 -14.93 24.23 -8.91
CA ARG A 106 -16.20 23.51 -8.75
C ARG A 106 -16.04 22.38 -7.76
N LEU A 107 -17.11 22.05 -7.05
CA LEU A 107 -17.14 20.89 -6.15
C LEU A 107 -17.07 19.62 -7.00
N VAL A 108 -15.90 19.04 -7.11
CA VAL A 108 -15.68 17.74 -7.75
C VAL A 108 -15.35 16.74 -6.64
N TYR A 109 -16.22 15.74 -6.49
CA TYR A 109 -15.98 14.63 -5.58
C TYR A 109 -15.11 13.58 -6.28
N ILE A 110 -14.12 13.09 -5.58
CA ILE A 110 -13.18 12.09 -6.08
C ILE A 110 -13.18 10.85 -5.20
N PRO A 111 -12.86 9.65 -5.77
CA PRO A 111 -12.85 8.39 -5.02
C PRO A 111 -11.74 8.35 -3.98
N ALA A 112 -10.55 8.86 -4.33
CA ALA A 112 -9.39 8.84 -3.46
C ALA A 112 -8.32 9.84 -3.89
N GLU A 113 -7.37 10.08 -2.99
CA GLU A 113 -6.20 10.94 -3.20
C GLU A 113 -5.04 10.45 -2.33
N THR A 114 -3.85 10.34 -2.92
CA THR A 114 -2.61 10.13 -2.15
C THR A 114 -1.83 11.43 -2.00
N ARG A 115 -1.37 11.69 -0.79
CA ARG A 115 -0.44 12.75 -0.43
C ARG A 115 0.87 12.13 0.03
N ALA A 116 1.86 12.14 -0.85
CA ALA A 116 3.20 11.71 -0.50
C ALA A 116 3.79 12.64 0.56
N ALA A 117 4.44 12.06 1.58
CA ALA A 117 5.28 12.82 2.49
C ALA A 117 6.66 13.02 1.87
N SER A 118 7.34 14.10 2.23
CA SER A 118 8.76 14.28 1.91
C SER A 118 9.55 13.19 2.64
N GLY A 119 10.10 12.23 1.90
CA GLY A 119 10.81 11.08 2.46
C GLY A 119 10.07 9.75 2.25
N LEU A 120 10.28 8.81 3.18
CA LEU A 120 9.60 7.52 3.16
C LEU A 120 8.26 7.63 3.91
N GLY A 121 7.18 7.38 3.20
CA GLY A 121 5.83 7.38 3.77
C GLY A 121 4.85 8.24 2.98
N GLY A 122 3.64 8.30 3.47
CA GLY A 122 2.58 9.09 2.86
C GLY A 122 1.21 8.73 3.41
N GLN A 123 0.21 9.45 2.93
CA GLN A 123 -1.18 9.26 3.32
C GLN A 123 -2.09 9.14 2.11
N GLY A 124 -2.79 8.01 2.00
CA GLY A 124 -3.95 7.86 1.14
C GLY A 124 -5.23 8.28 1.87
N ILE A 125 -6.16 8.86 1.13
CA ILE A 125 -7.47 9.26 1.62
C ILE A 125 -8.51 8.69 0.66
N VAL A 126 -9.50 7.97 1.18
CA VAL A 126 -10.54 7.27 0.41
C VAL A 126 -11.90 7.86 0.76
N SER A 127 -12.72 8.18 -0.26
CA SER A 127 -14.07 8.73 -0.08
C SER A 127 -15.10 7.63 0.08
N PHE A 128 -15.69 7.55 1.26
CA PHE A 128 -16.74 6.57 1.56
C PHE A 128 -17.99 6.77 0.69
N SER A 129 -18.57 7.97 0.71
CA SER A 129 -19.81 8.26 -0.01
C SER A 129 -19.70 8.03 -1.51
N TRP A 130 -18.55 8.39 -2.10
CA TRP A 130 -18.33 8.20 -3.53
C TRP A 130 -18.33 6.72 -3.90
N LEU A 131 -17.58 5.89 -3.16
CA LEU A 131 -17.47 4.46 -3.42
C LEU A 131 -18.77 3.73 -3.09
N ALA A 132 -19.45 4.09 -2.00
CA ALA A 132 -20.74 3.51 -1.66
C ALA A 132 -21.79 3.81 -2.73
N SER A 133 -21.85 5.04 -3.22
CA SER A 133 -22.75 5.42 -4.33
C SER A 133 -22.45 4.65 -5.60
N SER A 134 -21.16 4.53 -5.95
CA SER A 134 -20.72 3.79 -7.14
C SER A 134 -21.06 2.30 -7.02
N ALA A 135 -20.83 1.67 -5.88
CA ALA A 135 -21.19 0.26 -5.66
C ALA A 135 -22.69 0.03 -5.88
N VAL A 136 -23.52 0.91 -5.36
CA VAL A 136 -24.99 0.85 -5.55
C VAL A 136 -25.40 1.05 -7.01
N VAL A 137 -24.71 1.94 -7.75
CA VAL A 137 -24.95 2.17 -9.18
C VAL A 137 -24.58 0.93 -10.02
N TYR A 138 -23.44 0.30 -9.73
CA TYR A 138 -22.97 -0.88 -10.47
C TYR A 138 -23.60 -2.20 -10.00
N ALA A 139 -24.37 -2.19 -8.91
CA ALA A 139 -25.01 -3.40 -8.40
C ALA A 139 -26.01 -3.94 -9.43
N PRO A 140 -26.05 -5.27 -9.64
CA PRO A 140 -27.09 -5.96 -10.39
C PRO A 140 -28.48 -5.53 -9.92
N GLU A 141 -29.47 -5.65 -10.80
CA GLU A 141 -30.87 -5.26 -10.46
C GLU A 141 -31.44 -6.13 -9.34
N ASP A 142 -31.06 -7.38 -9.29
CA ASP A 142 -31.46 -8.38 -8.31
C ASP A 142 -30.54 -8.46 -7.07
N ALA A 143 -29.55 -7.58 -6.98
CA ALA A 143 -28.65 -7.57 -5.83
C ALA A 143 -29.40 -7.27 -4.54
N ASP A 144 -29.30 -8.16 -3.59
CA ASP A 144 -29.83 -7.94 -2.26
C ASP A 144 -28.98 -6.92 -1.46
N ARG A 145 -29.51 -6.53 -0.30
CA ARG A 145 -28.84 -5.57 0.58
C ARG A 145 -27.45 -6.05 1.04
N ALA A 146 -27.33 -7.34 1.38
CA ALA A 146 -26.06 -7.90 1.86
C ALA A 146 -24.98 -7.86 0.75
N THR A 147 -25.34 -8.23 -0.48
CA THR A 147 -24.48 -8.13 -1.66
C THR A 147 -24.02 -6.70 -1.91
N MET A 148 -24.88 -5.70 -1.73
CA MET A 148 -24.52 -4.29 -1.89
C MET A 148 -23.57 -3.81 -0.78
N ILE A 149 -23.78 -4.21 0.47
CA ILE A 149 -22.88 -3.90 1.59
C ILE A 149 -21.48 -4.50 1.33
N GLU A 150 -21.42 -5.76 0.91
CA GLU A 150 -20.17 -6.42 0.53
C GLU A 150 -19.46 -5.71 -0.62
N ALA A 151 -20.20 -5.30 -1.66
CA ALA A 151 -19.65 -4.56 -2.80
C ALA A 151 -19.07 -3.20 -2.38
N ILE A 152 -19.76 -2.46 -1.49
CA ILE A 152 -19.24 -1.22 -0.91
C ILE A 152 -17.92 -1.49 -0.18
N ALA A 153 -17.89 -2.52 0.65
CA ALA A 153 -16.69 -2.90 1.42
C ALA A 153 -15.50 -3.25 0.51
N ARG A 154 -15.74 -4.08 -0.51
CA ARG A 154 -14.73 -4.45 -1.52
C ARG A 154 -14.22 -3.23 -2.26
N GLY A 155 -15.11 -2.35 -2.74
CA GLY A 155 -14.73 -1.12 -3.42
C GLY A 155 -13.82 -0.24 -2.59
N ILE A 156 -14.11 -0.07 -1.30
CA ILE A 156 -13.30 0.69 -0.35
C ILE A 156 -11.94 0.01 -0.13
N GLY A 157 -11.92 -1.30 0.17
CA GLY A 157 -10.70 -2.06 0.40
C GLY A 157 -9.77 -2.02 -0.82
N ARG A 158 -10.29 -2.24 -2.02
CA ARG A 158 -9.54 -2.21 -3.29
C ARG A 158 -9.02 -0.83 -3.64
N THR A 159 -9.78 0.22 -3.34
CA THR A 159 -9.29 1.59 -3.49
C THR A 159 -8.20 1.88 -2.45
N ALA A 160 -8.32 1.38 -1.23
CA ALA A 160 -7.27 1.50 -0.23
C ALA A 160 -5.99 0.76 -0.65
N VAL A 161 -6.09 -0.43 -1.28
CA VAL A 161 -4.94 -1.14 -1.89
C VAL A 161 -4.24 -0.25 -2.91
N HIS A 162 -4.99 0.37 -3.82
CA HIS A 162 -4.47 1.31 -4.81
C HIS A 162 -3.70 2.48 -4.16
N GLU A 163 -4.30 3.11 -3.15
CA GLU A 163 -3.65 4.22 -2.43
C GLU A 163 -2.41 3.76 -1.66
N PHE A 164 -2.41 2.55 -1.08
CA PHE A 164 -1.21 1.98 -0.46
C PHE A 164 -0.07 1.78 -1.46
N VAL A 165 -0.36 1.39 -2.70
CA VAL A 165 0.67 1.29 -3.74
C VAL A 165 1.33 2.66 -3.97
N HIS A 166 0.55 3.74 -4.08
CA HIS A 166 1.09 5.10 -4.21
C HIS A 166 1.96 5.51 -3.03
N VAL A 167 1.57 5.19 -1.79
CA VAL A 167 2.34 5.53 -0.59
C VAL A 167 3.61 4.69 -0.47
N LEU A 168 3.55 3.41 -0.87
CA LEU A 168 4.67 2.49 -0.82
C LEU A 168 5.63 2.68 -1.98
N LEU A 169 5.15 3.06 -3.16
CA LEU A 169 5.90 3.22 -4.41
C LEU A 169 5.73 4.62 -5.02
N PRO A 170 6.10 5.70 -4.31
CA PRO A 170 5.72 7.07 -4.68
C PRO A 170 6.29 7.57 -6.02
N HIS A 171 7.25 6.88 -6.59
CA HIS A 171 7.88 7.27 -7.85
C HIS A 171 7.52 6.35 -9.04
N VAL A 172 6.60 5.41 -8.83
CA VAL A 172 6.21 4.45 -9.86
C VAL A 172 4.93 4.90 -10.54
N PRO A 173 4.87 4.98 -11.88
CA PRO A 173 3.66 5.34 -12.62
C PRO A 173 2.69 4.15 -12.69
N ILE A 174 2.05 3.83 -11.57
CA ILE A 174 1.17 2.66 -11.47
C ILE A 174 -0.10 2.76 -12.32
N HIS A 175 -0.53 3.95 -12.73
CA HIS A 175 -1.72 4.14 -13.58
C HIS A 175 -1.54 3.69 -15.05
N ASP A 176 -0.39 3.13 -15.40
CA ASP A 176 -0.14 2.62 -16.76
C ASP A 176 -0.81 1.27 -17.04
N SER A 177 -1.33 0.58 -16.01
CA SER A 177 -2.12 -0.63 -16.21
C SER A 177 -3.34 -0.38 -17.10
N LYS A 178 -3.50 -1.24 -18.11
CA LYS A 178 -4.68 -1.27 -19.01
C LYS A 178 -5.69 -2.34 -18.61
N ASP A 179 -5.36 -3.17 -17.65
CA ASP A 179 -6.26 -4.20 -17.15
C ASP A 179 -7.29 -3.62 -16.18
N ILE A 180 -8.54 -3.61 -16.58
CA ILE A 180 -9.66 -3.12 -15.76
C ILE A 180 -9.89 -3.92 -14.46
N ARG A 181 -9.26 -5.10 -14.33
CA ARG A 181 -9.28 -5.92 -13.11
C ARG A 181 -8.04 -5.71 -12.24
N SER A 182 -7.15 -4.80 -12.62
CA SER A 182 -5.95 -4.51 -11.83
C SER A 182 -6.25 -3.54 -10.69
N TYR A 183 -5.57 -3.75 -9.55
CA TYR A 183 -5.53 -2.77 -8.45
C TYR A 183 -4.93 -1.44 -8.90
N GLU A 184 -4.05 -1.45 -9.91
CA GLU A 184 -3.36 -0.27 -10.43
C GLU A 184 -4.16 0.52 -11.47
N TYR A 185 -5.32 0.00 -11.91
CA TYR A 185 -6.12 0.71 -12.90
C TYR A 185 -6.55 2.09 -12.39
N HIS A 186 -6.44 3.10 -13.25
CA HIS A 186 -6.56 4.51 -12.89
C HIS A 186 -7.95 4.97 -12.41
N SER A 187 -8.99 4.16 -12.57
CA SER A 187 -10.37 4.55 -12.23
C SER A 187 -11.06 3.53 -11.32
N ALA A 188 -11.65 4.02 -10.23
CA ALA A 188 -12.56 3.26 -9.40
C ALA A 188 -14.02 3.23 -9.95
N ALA A 189 -14.31 3.99 -11.03
CA ALA A 189 -15.63 4.05 -11.65
C ALA A 189 -15.82 2.90 -12.64
N ARG A 190 -15.79 1.66 -12.15
CA ARG A 190 -15.97 0.44 -12.95
C ARG A 190 -16.63 -0.66 -12.13
N ARG A 191 -17.40 -1.53 -12.80
CA ARG A 191 -18.11 -2.62 -12.12
C ARG A 191 -17.16 -3.61 -11.45
N GLU A 192 -16.02 -3.89 -12.06
CA GLU A 192 -15.00 -4.82 -11.58
C GLU A 192 -14.45 -4.42 -10.22
N GLN A 193 -14.40 -3.12 -9.91
CA GLN A 193 -13.97 -2.59 -8.61
C GLN A 193 -14.82 -3.11 -7.45
N TYR A 194 -16.08 -3.43 -7.70
CA TYR A 194 -17.07 -3.81 -6.68
C TYR A 194 -17.46 -5.29 -6.76
N PHE A 195 -17.58 -5.84 -7.96
CA PHE A 195 -18.17 -7.15 -8.22
C PHE A 195 -17.23 -8.12 -8.98
N GLY A 196 -16.08 -7.66 -9.45
CA GLY A 196 -15.12 -8.50 -10.16
C GLY A 196 -14.06 -9.12 -9.24
N ASP A 197 -13.22 -9.97 -9.83
CA ASP A 197 -11.99 -10.44 -9.21
C ASP A 197 -10.86 -9.47 -9.54
N MET A 198 -10.06 -9.10 -8.53
CA MET A 198 -8.94 -8.17 -8.70
C MET A 198 -7.62 -8.93 -8.71
N ARG A 199 -6.64 -8.37 -9.42
CA ARG A 199 -5.29 -8.91 -9.50
C ARG A 199 -4.25 -7.81 -9.58
N TRP A 200 -3.01 -8.19 -9.32
CA TRP A 200 -1.86 -7.35 -9.59
C TRP A 200 -1.47 -7.42 -11.08
N ASP A 201 -0.98 -6.29 -11.62
CA ASP A 201 -0.46 -6.19 -12.98
C ASP A 201 0.99 -5.73 -12.97
N LEU A 202 1.26 -4.51 -12.51
CA LEU A 202 2.58 -3.88 -12.57
C LEU A 202 3.29 -3.80 -11.21
N ALA A 203 2.53 -3.56 -10.13
CA ALA A 203 3.11 -3.18 -8.85
C ALA A 203 3.65 -4.37 -8.03
N ARG A 204 3.16 -5.59 -8.24
CA ARG A 204 3.52 -6.74 -7.39
C ARG A 204 5.02 -7.03 -7.32
N PRO A 205 5.77 -7.09 -8.43
CA PRO A 205 7.22 -7.30 -8.39
C PRO A 205 7.94 -6.17 -7.64
N LEU A 206 7.52 -4.93 -7.84
CA LEU A 206 8.11 -3.76 -7.19
C LEU A 206 7.84 -3.73 -5.68
N LEU A 207 6.65 -4.16 -5.28
CA LEU A 207 6.32 -4.34 -3.86
C LEU A 207 7.15 -5.46 -3.23
N GLN A 208 7.39 -6.56 -3.95
CA GLN A 208 8.27 -7.64 -3.49
C GLN A 208 9.73 -7.18 -3.33
N GLU A 209 10.24 -6.39 -4.26
CA GLU A 209 11.57 -5.81 -4.16
C GLU A 209 11.69 -4.88 -2.94
N ARG A 210 10.68 -4.04 -2.72
CA ARG A 210 10.70 -3.04 -1.65
C ARG A 210 10.45 -3.61 -0.26
N LEU A 211 9.46 -4.50 -0.14
CA LEU A 211 9.02 -5.04 1.15
C LEU A 211 9.72 -6.37 1.50
N GLY A 212 10.34 -6.99 0.50
CA GLY A 212 10.90 -8.32 0.60
C GLY A 212 9.83 -9.42 0.67
N PRO A 213 10.19 -10.68 0.36
CA PRO A 213 9.33 -11.81 0.68
C PRO A 213 9.32 -11.96 2.21
N CYS A 214 8.14 -12.16 2.81
CA CYS A 214 8.12 -12.76 4.13
C CYS A 214 8.78 -14.14 4.00
N ALA A 215 9.87 -14.38 4.70
CA ALA A 215 10.37 -15.72 4.88
C ALA A 215 9.20 -16.53 5.46
N ASP A 216 8.76 -17.54 4.71
CA ASP A 216 7.66 -18.42 5.08
C ASP A 216 7.79 -18.79 6.55
N GLY A 217 6.75 -18.44 7.30
CA GLY A 217 6.76 -18.46 8.74
C GLY A 217 7.31 -19.77 9.31
N ARG A 218 8.48 -19.69 9.84
CA ARG A 218 8.80 -20.48 11.02
C ARG A 218 8.35 -19.66 12.23
N SER A 219 7.05 -19.75 12.50
CA SER A 219 6.56 -19.55 13.84
C SER A 219 7.18 -20.64 14.70
N SER A 220 8.21 -20.26 15.43
CA SER A 220 8.69 -21.01 16.60
C SER A 220 7.75 -20.76 17.77
#